data_efef593b32c26f4d1e3f387678fb6d68
#
_entry.id   efef593b32c26f4d1e3f387678fb6d68
#
_cell.length_a   1.000
_cell.length_b   1.000
_cell.length_c   1.000
_cell.angle_alpha   90.00
_cell.angle_beta   90.00
_cell.angle_gamma   90.00
#
_symmetry.space_group_name_H-M   'P 1'
#
loop_
_entity.id
_entity.type
_entity.pdbx_description
1 polymer ?
#
loop_
_entity_poly.entity_id
_entity_poly.type
_entity_poly.pdbx_seq_one_letter_code
_entity_poly.pdbx_strand_id
1 'polypeptide(L)'
;PLVGDIKELKYVKKFVVETADAEIAAAGSDLEYEVGTMIEIPRAALTADDIAKEADFFCFGTNDLTQMTYGFSRDDAGKFLDAYYDAKIFENDPFAKLDQVGVGKLMKMAIELGKPVNPNLHVGICGEHGGDPSSVEFCHKIGLNYVSCSPFRVPIARLAAAQAAIASELQNDSEGDTNAAAKEGIDTDELKEKAKKAANEAAKVGREVAKEAVKVGKEAAKAGKEVAFAGVAGLKAGIAEAKKAYKENKNKDN
;
A
#
# COMPACT_ATOMS: atom_id res chain seq x y z
N PRO A 1 15.68 -3.19 1.79
CA PRO A 1 14.85 -4.30 1.30
C PRO A 1 15.43 -5.65 1.67
N LEU A 2 14.56 -6.66 1.84
CA LEU A 2 14.88 -8.07 2.08
C LEU A 2 15.73 -8.36 3.32
N VAL A 3 15.81 -7.44 4.25
CA VAL A 3 16.48 -7.65 5.54
C VAL A 3 15.65 -8.58 6.41
N GLY A 4 16.26 -9.66 6.89
CA GLY A 4 15.60 -10.66 7.72
C GLY A 4 16.26 -10.90 9.08
N ASP A 5 17.38 -10.25 9.37
CA ASP A 5 18.13 -10.41 10.61
C ASP A 5 18.67 -9.06 11.10
N ILE A 6 18.66 -8.88 12.41
CA ILE A 6 19.21 -7.65 13.03
C ILE A 6 20.69 -7.42 12.69
N LYS A 7 21.47 -8.48 12.48
CA LYS A 7 22.89 -8.35 12.12
C LYS A 7 23.07 -7.81 10.71
N GLU A 8 22.18 -8.21 9.79
CA GLU A 8 22.14 -7.64 8.44
C GLU A 8 21.80 -6.15 8.50
N LEU A 9 20.76 -5.78 9.24
CA LEU A 9 20.36 -4.38 9.39
C LEU A 9 21.50 -3.55 9.98
N LYS A 10 22.14 -4.00 11.06
CA LYS A 10 23.30 -3.31 11.66
C LYS A 10 24.43 -3.12 10.66
N TYR A 11 24.74 -4.15 9.89
CA TYR A 11 25.80 -4.09 8.90
C TYR A 11 25.51 -3.06 7.82
N VAL A 12 24.31 -3.09 7.24
CA VAL A 12 23.92 -2.17 6.17
C VAL A 12 23.72 -0.73 6.70
N LYS A 13 23.07 -0.58 7.87
CA LYS A 13 22.83 0.74 8.52
C LYS A 13 24.13 1.50 8.73
N LYS A 14 25.22 0.82 9.09
CA LYS A 14 26.52 1.46 9.25
C LYS A 14 26.96 2.22 7.97
N PHE A 15 26.89 1.57 6.81
CA PHE A 15 27.28 2.21 5.53
C PHE A 15 26.31 3.32 5.14
N VAL A 16 25.00 3.13 5.40
CA VAL A 16 23.99 4.15 5.12
C VAL A 16 24.27 5.42 5.92
N VAL A 17 24.50 5.29 7.22
CA VAL A 17 24.78 6.42 8.12
C VAL A 17 26.11 7.08 7.76
N GLU A 18 27.19 6.31 7.60
CA GLU A 18 28.50 6.86 7.20
C GLU A 18 28.42 7.66 5.89
N THR A 19 27.65 7.17 4.91
CA THR A 19 27.48 7.85 3.62
C THR A 19 26.60 9.08 3.76
N ALA A 20 25.45 8.97 4.44
CA ALA A 20 24.53 10.09 4.62
C ALA A 20 25.21 11.25 5.36
N ASP A 21 25.89 10.97 6.46
CA ASP A 21 26.61 11.98 7.26
C ASP A 21 27.68 12.70 6.42
N ALA A 22 28.45 11.94 5.62
CA ALA A 22 29.47 12.51 4.74
C ALA A 22 28.88 13.43 3.65
N GLU A 23 27.79 13.01 3.01
CA GLU A 23 27.13 13.78 1.95
C GLU A 23 26.43 15.03 2.52
N ILE A 24 25.78 14.93 3.68
CA ILE A 24 25.13 16.05 4.35
C ILE A 24 26.19 17.10 4.77
N ALA A 25 27.30 16.65 5.34
CA ALA A 25 28.41 17.52 5.71
C ALA A 25 29.05 18.18 4.49
N ALA A 26 29.28 17.44 3.40
CA ALA A 26 29.83 17.97 2.15
C ALA A 26 28.91 19.00 1.50
N ALA A 27 27.59 18.83 1.63
CA ALA A 27 26.59 19.79 1.15
C ALA A 27 26.44 21.03 2.05
N GLY A 28 27.06 21.04 3.25
CA GLY A 28 26.86 22.10 4.24
C GLY A 28 25.41 22.21 4.72
N SER A 29 24.68 21.09 4.75
CA SER A 29 23.28 21.00 5.11
C SER A 29 23.14 20.59 6.58
N ASP A 30 22.00 20.94 7.18
CA ASP A 30 21.53 20.53 8.50
C ASP A 30 20.38 19.48 8.43
N LEU A 31 20.29 18.76 7.31
CA LEU A 31 19.25 17.76 7.08
C LEU A 31 19.31 16.65 8.13
N GLU A 32 18.17 16.42 8.78
CA GLU A 32 17.93 15.27 9.65
C GLU A 32 17.32 14.13 8.83
N TYR A 33 17.63 12.88 9.19
CA TYR A 33 17.13 11.70 8.51
C TYR A 33 16.90 10.53 9.49
N GLU A 34 16.07 9.59 9.08
CA GLU A 34 15.80 8.35 9.80
C GLU A 34 16.23 7.15 8.93
N VAL A 35 16.69 6.08 9.57
CA VAL A 35 17.07 4.83 8.91
C VAL A 35 16.20 3.70 9.40
N GLY A 36 15.22 3.32 8.57
CA GLY A 36 14.35 2.19 8.83
C GLY A 36 14.63 1.00 7.93
N THR A 37 13.76 0.02 7.97
CA THR A 37 13.83 -1.16 7.11
C THR A 37 12.47 -1.57 6.59
N MET A 38 12.46 -2.28 5.46
CA MET A 38 11.28 -2.96 5.00
C MET A 38 11.05 -4.25 5.80
N ILE A 39 9.78 -4.48 6.19
CA ILE A 39 9.31 -5.77 6.67
C ILE A 39 8.57 -6.40 5.49
N GLU A 40 9.27 -7.21 4.72
CA GLU A 40 8.76 -7.76 3.47
C GLU A 40 9.07 -9.26 3.29
N ILE A 41 9.77 -9.85 4.25
CA ILE A 41 9.93 -11.31 4.32
C ILE A 41 9.33 -11.82 5.63
N PRO A 42 8.71 -13.02 5.65
CA PRO A 42 8.08 -13.56 6.85
C PRO A 42 9.00 -13.64 8.05
N ARG A 43 10.29 -13.96 7.87
CA ARG A 43 11.28 -13.99 8.95
C ARG A 43 11.41 -12.63 9.64
N ALA A 44 11.44 -11.53 8.89
CA ALA A 44 11.53 -10.18 9.44
C ALA A 44 10.31 -9.85 10.32
N ALA A 45 9.11 -10.26 9.89
CA ALA A 45 7.90 -10.08 10.69
C ALA A 45 7.93 -10.89 11.99
N LEU A 46 8.44 -12.12 11.95
CA LEU A 46 8.56 -13.01 13.10
C LEU A 46 9.64 -12.60 14.12
N THR A 47 10.62 -11.79 13.71
CA THR A 47 11.73 -11.30 14.55
C THR A 47 11.74 -9.76 14.62
N ALA A 48 10.57 -9.15 14.50
CA ALA A 48 10.44 -7.70 14.45
C ALA A 48 10.84 -7.00 15.76
N ASP A 49 10.74 -7.68 16.88
CA ASP A 49 11.25 -7.22 18.18
C ASP A 49 12.76 -6.99 18.17
N ASP A 50 13.53 -7.90 17.57
CA ASP A 50 14.97 -7.71 17.43
C ASP A 50 15.30 -6.60 16.43
N ILE A 51 14.63 -6.58 15.27
CA ILE A 51 14.86 -5.58 14.22
C ILE A 51 14.52 -4.17 14.70
N ALA A 52 13.46 -4.01 15.50
CA ALA A 52 13.03 -2.72 16.05
C ALA A 52 14.06 -2.05 16.97
N LYS A 53 15.04 -2.79 17.49
CA LYS A 53 16.15 -2.23 18.29
C LYS A 53 17.09 -1.33 17.47
N GLU A 54 17.08 -1.50 16.15
CA GLU A 54 17.99 -0.80 15.24
C GLU A 54 17.26 0.07 14.21
N ALA A 55 15.96 -0.16 13.97
CA ALA A 55 15.20 0.56 12.98
C ALA A 55 14.46 1.75 13.58
N ASP A 56 14.51 2.89 12.92
CA ASP A 56 13.74 4.07 13.29
C ASP A 56 12.28 3.95 12.81
N PHE A 57 12.05 3.23 11.71
CA PHE A 57 10.72 2.94 11.19
C PHE A 57 10.65 1.58 10.49
N PHE A 58 9.43 1.04 10.36
CA PHE A 58 9.12 -0.10 9.51
C PHE A 58 8.28 0.32 8.32
N CYS A 59 8.59 -0.23 7.14
CA CYS A 59 7.75 -0.13 5.96
C CYS A 59 7.39 -1.53 5.47
N PHE A 60 6.11 -1.89 5.47
CA PHE A 60 5.70 -3.18 4.91
C PHE A 60 5.82 -3.17 3.40
N GLY A 61 6.75 -3.96 2.86
CA GLY A 61 6.89 -4.26 1.43
C GLY A 61 5.93 -5.39 1.05
N THR A 62 4.66 -5.07 0.89
CA THR A 62 3.61 -6.09 0.81
C THR A 62 3.61 -6.91 -0.46
N ASN A 63 4.26 -6.46 -1.54
CA ASN A 63 4.44 -7.29 -2.73
C ASN A 63 5.30 -8.52 -2.42
N ASP A 64 6.48 -8.31 -1.84
CA ASP A 64 7.41 -9.39 -1.49
C ASP A 64 6.89 -10.21 -0.30
N LEU A 65 6.30 -9.57 0.70
CA LEU A 65 5.67 -10.28 1.80
C LEU A 65 4.55 -11.20 1.32
N THR A 66 3.76 -10.79 0.33
CA THR A 66 2.73 -11.63 -0.30
C THR A 66 3.36 -12.79 -1.04
N GLN A 67 4.35 -12.56 -1.91
CA GLN A 67 5.06 -13.62 -2.64
C GLN A 67 5.57 -14.71 -1.70
N MET A 68 6.26 -14.31 -0.65
CA MET A 68 6.91 -15.25 0.28
C MET A 68 5.90 -15.94 1.22
N THR A 69 4.79 -15.28 1.53
CA THR A 69 3.73 -15.87 2.35
C THR A 69 2.95 -16.93 1.58
N TYR A 70 2.62 -16.65 0.31
CA TYR A 70 1.94 -17.60 -0.56
C TYR A 70 2.88 -18.63 -1.19
N GLY A 71 4.18 -18.35 -1.27
CA GLY A 71 5.18 -19.25 -1.84
C GLY A 71 5.16 -19.27 -3.38
N PHE A 72 4.71 -18.20 -4.05
CA PHE A 72 4.76 -18.07 -5.50
C PHE A 72 5.24 -16.69 -5.96
N SER A 73 5.86 -16.65 -7.12
CA SER A 73 6.37 -15.42 -7.73
C SER A 73 5.23 -14.58 -8.32
N ARG A 74 5.28 -13.26 -8.10
CA ARG A 74 4.38 -12.30 -8.74
C ARG A 74 4.43 -12.37 -10.27
N ASP A 75 5.62 -12.58 -10.84
CA ASP A 75 5.82 -12.65 -12.28
C ASP A 75 5.25 -13.94 -12.88
N ASP A 76 5.20 -15.01 -12.11
CA ASP A 76 4.66 -16.31 -12.54
C ASP A 76 3.17 -16.50 -12.22
N ALA A 77 2.63 -15.72 -11.29
CA ALA A 77 1.27 -15.87 -10.79
C ALA A 77 0.20 -15.80 -11.88
N GLY A 78 0.38 -14.97 -12.90
CA GLY A 78 -0.53 -14.88 -14.05
C GLY A 78 -0.70 -16.16 -14.85
N LYS A 79 0.19 -17.14 -14.67
CA LYS A 79 0.09 -18.43 -15.38
C LYS A 79 -0.96 -19.37 -14.78
N PHE A 80 -1.36 -19.18 -13.52
CA PHE A 80 -2.27 -20.09 -12.83
C PHE A 80 -3.39 -19.39 -12.03
N LEU A 81 -3.27 -18.11 -11.70
CA LEU A 81 -4.28 -17.40 -10.90
C LEU A 81 -5.65 -17.34 -11.55
N ASP A 82 -5.74 -17.31 -12.90
CA ASP A 82 -7.02 -17.34 -13.60
C ASP A 82 -7.82 -18.60 -13.24
N ALA A 83 -7.16 -19.76 -13.16
CA ALA A 83 -7.81 -21.01 -12.74
C ALA A 83 -8.30 -20.96 -11.28
N TYR A 84 -7.59 -20.24 -10.41
CA TYR A 84 -8.01 -20.02 -9.02
C TYR A 84 -9.23 -19.09 -8.92
N TYR A 85 -9.33 -18.07 -9.79
CA TYR A 85 -10.52 -17.20 -9.86
C TYR A 85 -11.73 -17.95 -10.41
N ASP A 86 -11.56 -18.74 -11.48
CA ASP A 86 -12.62 -19.56 -12.06
C ASP A 86 -13.16 -20.59 -11.04
N ALA A 87 -12.27 -21.19 -10.27
CA ALA A 87 -12.62 -22.13 -9.21
C ALA A 87 -13.12 -21.44 -7.92
N LYS A 88 -13.14 -20.10 -7.87
CA LYS A 88 -13.50 -19.30 -6.69
C LYS A 88 -12.67 -19.60 -5.44
N ILE A 89 -11.42 -20.02 -5.62
CA ILE A 89 -10.46 -20.23 -4.53
C ILE A 89 -9.97 -18.87 -4.03
N PHE A 90 -9.67 -17.93 -4.95
CA PHE A 90 -9.40 -16.55 -4.65
C PHE A 90 -10.49 -15.65 -5.24
N GLU A 91 -10.96 -14.69 -4.43
CA GLU A 91 -11.91 -13.68 -4.89
C GLU A 91 -11.23 -12.50 -5.60
N ASN A 92 -9.99 -12.23 -5.27
CA ASN A 92 -9.21 -11.10 -5.76
C ASN A 92 -7.76 -11.51 -5.98
N ASP A 93 -7.07 -10.74 -6.83
CA ASP A 93 -5.63 -10.83 -6.98
C ASP A 93 -4.95 -10.41 -5.66
N PRO A 94 -4.17 -11.30 -5.01
CA PRO A 94 -3.49 -11.01 -3.75
C PRO A 94 -2.41 -9.92 -3.87
N PHE A 95 -1.98 -9.58 -5.09
CA PHE A 95 -1.06 -8.46 -5.34
C PHE A 95 -1.78 -7.13 -5.58
N ALA A 96 -3.06 -7.15 -5.91
CA ALA A 96 -3.87 -5.94 -6.08
C ALA A 96 -4.61 -5.55 -4.79
N LYS A 97 -5.04 -6.54 -4.00
CA LYS A 97 -5.77 -6.39 -2.75
C LYS A 97 -5.08 -7.21 -1.66
N LEU A 98 -4.76 -6.56 -0.55
CA LEU A 98 -4.03 -7.20 0.54
C LEU A 98 -4.77 -8.41 1.11
N ASP A 99 -4.08 -9.52 1.22
CA ASP A 99 -4.51 -10.66 2.04
C ASP A 99 -4.45 -10.27 3.53
N GLN A 100 -5.61 -9.92 4.07
CA GLN A 100 -5.74 -9.49 5.45
C GLN A 100 -5.66 -10.66 6.45
N VAL A 101 -5.76 -11.91 5.97
CA VAL A 101 -5.73 -13.11 6.81
C VAL A 101 -4.30 -13.58 7.05
N GLY A 102 -3.58 -13.95 5.99
CA GLY A 102 -2.20 -14.45 6.08
C GLY A 102 -1.18 -13.33 6.21
N VAL A 103 -1.05 -12.49 5.17
CA VAL A 103 -0.11 -11.36 5.14
C VAL A 103 -0.44 -10.34 6.24
N GLY A 104 -1.72 -10.02 6.40
CA GLY A 104 -2.19 -9.12 7.45
C GLY A 104 -1.90 -9.62 8.86
N LYS A 105 -1.87 -10.93 9.08
CA LYS A 105 -1.47 -11.52 10.37
C LYS A 105 0.02 -11.31 10.66
N LEU A 106 0.88 -11.45 9.64
CA LEU A 106 2.31 -11.15 9.77
C LEU A 106 2.54 -9.65 10.04
N MET A 107 1.77 -8.77 9.40
CA MET A 107 1.85 -7.33 9.65
C MET A 107 1.48 -6.99 11.10
N LYS A 108 0.37 -7.53 11.61
CA LYS A 108 -0.04 -7.35 13.02
C LYS A 108 1.04 -7.85 13.99
N MET A 109 1.57 -9.05 13.74
CA MET A 109 2.63 -9.62 14.56
C MET A 109 3.88 -8.73 14.61
N ALA A 110 4.30 -8.19 13.46
CA ALA A 110 5.45 -7.28 13.42
C ALA A 110 5.23 -6.00 14.23
N ILE A 111 4.01 -5.45 14.21
CA ILE A 111 3.64 -4.28 15.01
C ILE A 111 3.63 -4.62 16.51
N GLU A 112 3.00 -5.73 16.88
CA GLU A 112 2.88 -6.22 18.26
C GLU A 112 4.25 -6.54 18.89
N LEU A 113 5.18 -7.03 18.10
CA LEU A 113 6.55 -7.32 18.53
C LEU A 113 7.44 -6.06 18.54
N GLY A 114 7.32 -5.20 17.54
CA GLY A 114 8.22 -4.06 17.35
C GLY A 114 7.91 -2.87 18.26
N LYS A 115 6.64 -2.48 18.38
CA LYS A 115 6.24 -1.29 19.16
C LYS A 115 6.58 -1.34 20.66
N PRO A 116 6.48 -2.47 21.38
CA PRO A 116 6.93 -2.54 22.77
C PRO A 116 8.43 -2.31 22.95
N VAL A 117 9.25 -2.67 21.95
CA VAL A 117 10.70 -2.47 21.96
C VAL A 117 11.09 -1.05 21.57
N ASN A 118 10.42 -0.48 20.57
CA ASN A 118 10.59 0.90 20.15
C ASN A 118 9.23 1.60 20.12
N PRO A 119 8.83 2.28 21.21
CA PRO A 119 7.53 2.97 21.28
C PRO A 119 7.36 4.09 20.22
N ASN A 120 8.46 4.64 19.71
CA ASN A 120 8.48 5.69 18.69
C ASN A 120 8.52 5.11 17.26
N LEU A 121 8.50 3.78 17.12
CA LEU A 121 8.56 3.12 15.82
C LEU A 121 7.42 3.58 14.91
N HIS A 122 7.77 4.28 13.84
CA HIS A 122 6.81 4.59 12.77
C HIS A 122 6.62 3.35 11.91
N VAL A 123 5.37 3.07 11.54
CA VAL A 123 5.03 1.89 10.73
C VAL A 123 4.17 2.32 9.55
N GLY A 124 4.57 1.94 8.36
CA GLY A 124 3.85 2.24 7.15
C GLY A 124 3.80 1.08 6.18
N ILE A 125 3.18 1.33 5.03
CA ILE A 125 3.06 0.37 3.93
C ILE A 125 3.46 1.04 2.62
N CYS A 126 4.06 0.28 1.72
CA CYS A 126 4.30 0.68 0.35
C CYS A 126 3.84 -0.42 -0.63
N GLY A 127 3.87 -0.10 -1.92
CA GLY A 127 3.47 -1.00 -2.99
C GLY A 127 2.03 -0.80 -3.45
N GLU A 128 1.53 -1.77 -4.21
CA GLU A 128 0.21 -1.70 -4.87
C GLU A 128 -0.94 -1.59 -3.86
N HIS A 129 -0.82 -2.27 -2.73
CA HIS A 129 -1.84 -2.31 -1.69
C HIS A 129 -2.09 -0.95 -1.03
N GLY A 130 -1.08 -0.07 -0.98
CA GLY A 130 -1.23 1.29 -0.47
C GLY A 130 -2.22 2.16 -1.25
N GLY A 131 -2.61 1.75 -2.45
CA GLY A 131 -3.63 2.41 -3.28
C GLY A 131 -4.98 1.71 -3.32
N ASP A 132 -5.15 0.56 -2.65
CA ASP A 132 -6.42 -0.16 -2.56
C ASP A 132 -7.22 0.28 -1.32
N PRO A 133 -8.48 0.73 -1.47
CA PRO A 133 -9.27 1.23 -0.34
C PRO A 133 -9.41 0.27 0.83
N SER A 134 -9.66 -1.02 0.54
CA SER A 134 -9.84 -2.03 1.60
C SER A 134 -8.55 -2.32 2.35
N SER A 135 -7.41 -2.24 1.67
CA SER A 135 -6.08 -2.39 2.26
C SER A 135 -5.73 -1.19 3.12
N VAL A 136 -6.06 0.04 2.68
CA VAL A 136 -5.89 1.27 3.47
C VAL A 136 -6.73 1.25 4.74
N GLU A 137 -8.00 0.83 4.64
CA GLU A 137 -8.86 0.64 5.80
C GLU A 137 -8.29 -0.36 6.80
N PHE A 138 -7.76 -1.48 6.31
CA PHE A 138 -7.08 -2.47 7.16
C PHE A 138 -5.84 -1.89 7.83
N CYS A 139 -5.00 -1.14 7.09
CA CYS A 139 -3.82 -0.46 7.64
C CYS A 139 -4.20 0.50 8.77
N HIS A 140 -5.28 1.27 8.61
CA HIS A 140 -5.80 2.13 9.68
C HIS A 140 -6.17 1.30 10.92
N LYS A 141 -6.93 0.20 10.75
CA LYS A 141 -7.37 -0.67 11.85
C LYS A 141 -6.23 -1.30 12.66
N ILE A 142 -5.11 -1.61 12.00
CA ILE A 142 -3.94 -2.18 12.68
C ILE A 142 -2.94 -1.11 13.16
N GLY A 143 -3.26 0.18 13.01
CA GLY A 143 -2.53 1.29 13.59
C GLY A 143 -1.26 1.70 12.82
N LEU A 144 -1.27 1.62 11.49
CA LEU A 144 -0.19 2.18 10.68
C LEU A 144 -0.21 3.72 10.72
N ASN A 145 0.98 4.30 10.69
CA ASN A 145 1.17 5.75 10.73
C ASN A 145 1.04 6.39 9.35
N TYR A 146 1.42 5.68 8.27
CA TYR A 146 1.37 6.20 6.92
C TYR A 146 1.11 5.12 5.86
N VAL A 147 0.64 5.59 4.71
CA VAL A 147 0.46 4.77 3.50
C VAL A 147 1.19 5.46 2.35
N SER A 148 2.03 4.72 1.64
CA SER A 148 2.69 5.15 0.41
C SER A 148 2.04 4.46 -0.79
N CYS A 149 1.73 5.22 -1.82
CA CYS A 149 1.15 4.71 -3.06
C CYS A 149 1.60 5.53 -4.27
N SER A 150 1.30 5.04 -5.48
CA SER A 150 1.59 5.81 -6.69
C SER A 150 0.82 7.14 -6.71
N PRO A 151 1.36 8.22 -7.32
CA PRO A 151 0.76 9.55 -7.32
C PRO A 151 -0.72 9.56 -7.78
N PHE A 152 -1.06 8.74 -8.77
CA PHE A 152 -2.43 8.66 -9.30
C PHE A 152 -3.43 8.02 -8.31
N ARG A 153 -2.95 7.30 -7.30
CA ARG A 153 -3.77 6.66 -6.27
C ARG A 153 -3.92 7.49 -5.00
N VAL A 154 -3.14 8.56 -4.84
CA VAL A 154 -3.18 9.42 -3.64
C VAL A 154 -4.58 9.93 -3.31
N PRO A 155 -5.40 10.44 -4.26
CA PRO A 155 -6.74 10.90 -3.94
C PRO A 155 -7.63 9.77 -3.38
N ILE A 156 -7.53 8.57 -3.93
CA ILE A 156 -8.29 7.39 -3.49
C ILE A 156 -7.83 6.94 -2.11
N ALA A 157 -6.51 6.87 -1.88
CA ALA A 157 -5.94 6.48 -0.60
C ALA A 157 -6.32 7.46 0.52
N ARG A 158 -6.28 8.77 0.26
CA ARG A 158 -6.72 9.79 1.22
C ARG A 158 -8.19 9.69 1.57
N LEU A 159 -9.04 9.44 0.58
CA LEU A 159 -10.47 9.24 0.81
C LEU A 159 -10.73 7.99 1.65
N ALA A 160 -10.07 6.87 1.33
CA ALA A 160 -10.19 5.63 2.08
C ALA A 160 -9.71 5.78 3.53
N ALA A 161 -8.60 6.47 3.75
CA ALA A 161 -8.08 6.77 5.10
C ALA A 161 -9.05 7.64 5.91
N ALA A 162 -9.63 8.68 5.29
CA ALA A 162 -10.64 9.53 5.94
C ALA A 162 -11.90 8.74 6.31
N GLN A 163 -12.38 7.88 5.41
CA GLN A 163 -13.54 7.01 5.69
C GLN A 163 -13.26 6.03 6.82
N ALA A 164 -12.06 5.44 6.87
CA ALA A 164 -11.65 4.53 7.94
C ALA A 164 -11.59 5.25 9.30
N ALA A 165 -11.05 6.48 9.34
CA ALA A 165 -11.00 7.29 10.55
C ALA A 165 -12.40 7.63 11.08
N ILE A 166 -13.29 8.14 10.21
CA ILE A 166 -14.69 8.45 10.58
C ILE A 166 -15.42 7.20 11.10
N ALA A 167 -15.23 6.05 10.42
CA ALA A 167 -15.86 4.80 10.85
C ALA A 167 -15.38 4.36 12.25
N SER A 168 -14.10 4.58 12.57
CA SER A 168 -13.55 4.26 13.90
C SER A 168 -14.06 5.22 14.98
N GLU A 169 -14.19 6.51 14.69
CA GLU A 169 -14.76 7.49 15.62
C GLU A 169 -16.22 7.15 15.95
N LEU A 170 -17.03 6.88 14.91
CA LEU A 170 -18.44 6.49 15.11
C LEU A 170 -18.61 5.19 15.91
N GLN A 171 -17.68 4.24 15.79
CA GLN A 171 -17.70 3.02 16.60
C GLN A 171 -17.37 3.32 18.07
N ASN A 172 -16.36 4.16 18.33
CA ASN A 172 -15.97 4.56 19.68
C ASN A 172 -17.08 5.35 20.38
N ASP A 173 -17.73 6.27 19.68
CA ASP A 173 -18.86 7.03 20.20
C ASP A 173 -20.04 6.13 20.56
N SER A 174 -20.35 5.15 19.71
CA SER A 174 -21.42 4.19 19.96
C SER A 174 -21.13 3.25 21.15
N GLU A 175 -19.87 2.87 21.35
CA GLU A 175 -19.46 2.10 22.54
C GLU A 175 -19.45 2.96 23.81
N GLY A 176 -19.08 4.24 23.70
CA GLY A 176 -19.17 5.21 24.78
C GLY A 176 -20.61 5.44 25.23
N ASP A 177 -21.53 5.65 24.29
CA ASP A 177 -22.95 5.85 24.54
C ASP A 177 -23.62 4.60 25.14
N THR A 178 -23.26 3.40 24.67
CA THR A 178 -23.79 2.15 25.25
C THR A 178 -23.32 1.96 26.69
N ASN A 179 -22.10 2.35 27.03
CA ASN A 179 -21.60 2.28 28.40
C ASN A 179 -22.24 3.34 29.32
N ALA A 180 -22.54 4.53 28.81
CA ALA A 180 -23.29 5.56 29.55
C ALA A 180 -24.76 5.15 29.74
N ALA A 181 -25.40 4.66 28.67
CA ALA A 181 -26.79 4.19 28.67
C ALA A 181 -27.03 3.02 29.65
N ALA A 182 -26.05 2.10 29.76
CA ALA A 182 -26.12 1.00 30.71
C ALA A 182 -26.16 1.46 32.18
N LYS A 183 -25.59 2.65 32.50
CA LYS A 183 -25.66 3.26 33.84
C LYS A 183 -26.98 3.97 34.11
N GLU A 184 -27.68 4.40 33.06
CA GLU A 184 -28.97 5.12 33.17
C GLU A 184 -30.20 4.22 32.95
N GLY A 185 -30.02 2.91 32.72
CA GLY A 185 -31.12 1.97 32.51
C GLY A 185 -31.82 2.09 31.15
N ILE A 186 -31.16 2.69 30.16
CA ILE A 186 -31.67 2.85 28.79
C ILE A 186 -31.46 1.52 28.01
N ASP A 187 -32.39 1.20 27.12
CA ASP A 187 -32.30 -0.03 26.28
C ASP A 187 -31.12 0.07 25.31
N THR A 188 -30.02 -0.61 25.70
CA THR A 188 -28.77 -0.65 24.95
C THR A 188 -28.87 -1.40 23.63
N ASP A 189 -29.88 -2.27 23.46
CA ASP A 189 -30.02 -3.09 22.26
C ASP A 189 -30.65 -2.27 21.12
N GLU A 190 -31.55 -1.34 21.43
CA GLU A 190 -32.07 -0.39 20.44
C GLU A 190 -30.98 0.59 19.96
N LEU A 191 -30.10 1.04 20.86
CA LEU A 191 -28.94 1.89 20.51
C LEU A 191 -27.94 1.16 19.62
N LYS A 192 -27.61 -0.11 19.93
CA LYS A 192 -26.73 -0.94 19.12
C LYS A 192 -27.29 -1.18 17.71
N GLU A 193 -28.60 -1.43 17.59
CA GLU A 193 -29.26 -1.59 16.29
C GLU A 193 -29.24 -0.30 15.45
N LYS A 194 -29.48 0.85 16.07
CA LYS A 194 -29.37 2.17 15.42
C LYS A 194 -27.93 2.46 14.94
N ALA A 195 -26.95 2.21 15.78
CA ALA A 195 -25.53 2.38 15.45
C ALA A 195 -25.09 1.44 14.30
N LYS A 196 -25.51 0.18 14.35
CA LYS A 196 -25.25 -0.81 13.31
C LYS A 196 -25.90 -0.43 11.97
N LYS A 197 -27.11 0.13 12.00
CA LYS A 197 -27.79 0.62 10.81
C LYS A 197 -27.08 1.82 10.20
N ALA A 198 -26.67 2.78 11.02
CA ALA A 198 -25.90 3.95 10.58
C ALA A 198 -24.53 3.57 10.00
N ALA A 199 -23.80 2.64 10.65
CA ALA A 199 -22.53 2.12 10.16
C ALA A 199 -22.68 1.38 8.80
N ASN A 200 -23.75 0.60 8.63
CA ASN A 200 -24.05 -0.08 7.36
C ASN A 200 -24.42 0.90 6.24
N GLU A 201 -25.13 1.97 6.54
CA GLU A 201 -25.44 3.02 5.55
C GLU A 201 -24.17 3.79 5.14
N ALA A 202 -23.33 4.18 6.10
CA ALA A 202 -22.05 4.81 5.81
C ALA A 202 -21.14 3.91 4.96
N ALA A 203 -21.06 2.62 5.28
CA ALA A 203 -20.31 1.64 4.50
C ALA A 203 -20.90 1.42 3.08
N LYS A 204 -22.21 1.56 2.91
CA LYS A 204 -22.86 1.49 1.59
C LYS A 204 -22.51 2.71 0.73
N VAL A 205 -22.58 3.90 1.30
CA VAL A 205 -22.19 5.15 0.60
C VAL A 205 -20.70 5.10 0.24
N GLY A 206 -19.84 4.67 1.16
CA GLY A 206 -18.41 4.51 0.89
C GLY A 206 -18.13 3.54 -0.27
N ARG A 207 -18.85 2.41 -0.36
CA ARG A 207 -18.72 1.47 -1.49
C ARG A 207 -19.18 2.06 -2.83
N GLU A 208 -20.24 2.86 -2.84
CA GLU A 208 -20.70 3.51 -4.08
C GLU A 208 -19.72 4.60 -4.55
N VAL A 209 -19.18 5.40 -3.65
CA VAL A 209 -18.14 6.40 -3.97
C VAL A 209 -16.88 5.71 -4.50
N ALA A 210 -16.46 4.60 -3.88
CA ALA A 210 -15.32 3.82 -4.34
C ALA A 210 -15.54 3.22 -5.75
N LYS A 211 -16.73 2.72 -6.04
CA LYS A 211 -17.08 2.22 -7.39
C LYS A 211 -17.02 3.33 -8.44
N GLU A 212 -17.51 4.51 -8.13
CA GLU A 212 -17.49 5.64 -9.06
C GLU A 212 -16.05 6.15 -9.27
N ALA A 213 -15.23 6.20 -8.22
CA ALA A 213 -13.81 6.53 -8.32
C ALA A 213 -13.05 5.53 -9.20
N VAL A 214 -13.33 4.23 -9.07
CA VAL A 214 -12.74 3.18 -9.94
C VAL A 214 -13.18 3.34 -11.38
N LYS A 215 -14.44 3.72 -11.65
CA LYS A 215 -14.95 3.96 -12.99
C LYS A 215 -14.25 5.15 -13.65
N VAL A 216 -14.13 6.27 -12.92
CA VAL A 216 -13.38 7.45 -13.38
C VAL A 216 -11.92 7.11 -13.64
N GLY A 217 -11.28 6.33 -12.76
CA GLY A 217 -9.90 5.86 -12.94
C GLY A 217 -9.74 4.98 -14.19
N LYS A 218 -10.70 4.11 -14.50
CA LYS A 218 -10.68 3.28 -15.72
C LYS A 218 -10.87 4.13 -16.99
N GLU A 219 -11.73 5.12 -16.94
CA GLU A 219 -11.94 6.04 -18.07
C GLU A 219 -10.70 6.90 -18.33
N ALA A 220 -10.06 7.42 -17.28
CA ALA A 220 -8.78 8.13 -17.38
C ALA A 220 -7.65 7.25 -17.93
N ALA A 221 -7.57 5.99 -17.49
CA ALA A 221 -6.59 5.03 -18.00
C ALA A 221 -6.84 4.66 -19.47
N LYS A 222 -8.10 4.59 -19.90
CA LYS A 222 -8.49 4.38 -21.30
C LYS A 222 -8.10 5.58 -22.17
N ALA A 223 -8.39 6.79 -21.71
CA ALA A 223 -7.98 8.02 -22.41
C ALA A 223 -6.45 8.13 -22.52
N GLY A 224 -5.71 7.79 -21.44
CA GLY A 224 -4.24 7.74 -21.46
C GLY A 224 -3.68 6.71 -22.46
N LYS A 225 -4.32 5.54 -22.61
CA LYS A 225 -3.93 4.55 -23.63
C LYS A 225 -4.21 5.03 -25.04
N GLU A 226 -5.32 5.71 -25.29
CA GLU A 226 -5.64 6.28 -26.61
C GLU A 226 -4.64 7.36 -27.02
N VAL A 227 -4.23 8.23 -26.08
CA VAL A 227 -3.19 9.24 -26.31
C VAL A 227 -1.83 8.59 -26.57
N ALA A 228 -1.46 7.56 -25.80
CA ALA A 228 -0.20 6.83 -26.01
C ALA A 228 -0.19 6.10 -27.37
N PHE A 229 -1.32 5.51 -27.77
CA PHE A 229 -1.44 4.82 -29.07
C PHE A 229 -1.34 5.81 -30.24
N ALA A 230 -1.96 6.98 -30.13
CA ALA A 230 -1.85 8.05 -31.11
C ALA A 230 -0.40 8.58 -31.21
N GLY A 231 0.30 8.72 -30.09
CA GLY A 231 1.72 9.11 -30.04
C GLY A 231 2.62 8.09 -30.75
N VAL A 232 2.40 6.79 -30.53
CA VAL A 232 3.18 5.71 -31.18
C VAL A 232 2.88 5.64 -32.67
N ALA A 233 1.65 5.87 -33.10
CA ALA A 233 1.26 5.93 -34.51
C ALA A 233 1.92 7.13 -35.23
N GLY A 234 1.95 8.30 -34.60
CA GLY A 234 2.63 9.49 -35.10
C GLY A 234 4.15 9.27 -35.23
N LEU A 235 4.77 8.61 -34.25
CA LEU A 235 6.21 8.29 -34.30
C LEU A 235 6.55 7.32 -35.44
N LYS A 236 5.72 6.29 -35.66
CA LYS A 236 5.90 5.36 -36.77
C LYS A 236 5.75 6.03 -38.13
N ALA A 237 4.82 6.96 -38.27
CA ALA A 237 4.64 7.73 -39.51
C ALA A 237 5.87 8.63 -39.77
N GLY A 238 6.37 9.34 -38.77
CA GLY A 238 7.58 10.17 -38.86
C GLY A 238 8.84 9.37 -39.23
N ILE A 239 9.01 8.17 -38.69
CA ILE A 239 10.14 7.26 -39.05
C ILE A 239 10.02 6.78 -40.50
N ALA A 240 8.82 6.50 -40.99
CA ALA A 240 8.58 6.08 -42.36
C ALA A 240 8.92 7.21 -43.37
N GLU A 241 8.52 8.44 -43.07
CA GLU A 241 8.84 9.62 -43.87
C GLU A 241 10.34 9.92 -43.89
N ALA A 242 11.01 9.85 -42.75
CA ALA A 242 12.45 10.02 -42.66
C ALA A 242 13.23 8.95 -43.48
N LYS A 243 12.77 7.69 -43.45
CA LYS A 243 13.35 6.61 -44.27
C LYS A 243 13.13 6.83 -45.76
N LYS A 244 12.00 7.40 -46.17
CA LYS A 244 11.71 7.72 -47.56
C LYS A 244 12.61 8.86 -48.05
N ALA A 245 12.73 9.95 -47.29
CA ALA A 245 13.61 11.07 -47.59
C ALA A 245 15.09 10.67 -47.67
N TYR A 246 15.55 9.76 -46.79
CA TYR A 246 16.91 9.22 -46.85
C TYR A 246 17.17 8.43 -48.11
N LYS A 247 16.23 7.59 -48.58
CA LYS A 247 16.33 6.85 -49.83
C LYS A 247 16.32 7.76 -51.06
N GLU A 248 15.53 8.80 -51.07
CA GLU A 248 15.44 9.76 -52.18
C GLU A 248 16.72 10.60 -52.30
N ASN A 249 17.36 11.00 -51.19
CA ASN A 249 18.65 11.68 -51.21
C ASN A 249 19.78 10.75 -51.70
N LYS A 250 19.81 9.49 -51.30
CA LYS A 250 20.86 8.52 -51.71
C LYS A 250 20.79 8.20 -53.20
N ASN A 251 19.64 8.36 -53.85
CA ASN A 251 19.48 8.15 -55.32
C ASN A 251 19.82 9.40 -56.14
N LYS A 252 20.09 10.56 -55.51
CA LYS A 252 20.54 11.80 -56.19
C LYS A 252 22.05 11.97 -56.24
N ASP A 253 22.78 11.18 -55.45
CA ASP A 253 24.26 11.21 -55.37
C ASP A 253 24.92 10.04 -56.16
N ASN A 254 24.16 9.31 -56.99
CA ASN A 254 24.62 8.39 -58.00
C ASN A 254 24.12 8.84 -59.39
#